data_827d93a2439afcb8fefbabf4ef513713
#
_entry.id   827d93a2439afcb8fefbabf4ef513713
#
_cell.length_a   1.000
_cell.length_b   1.000
_cell.length_c   1.000
_cell.angle_alpha   90.00
_cell.angle_beta   90.00
_cell.angle_gamma   90.00
#
_symmetry.space_group_name_H-M   'P 1'
#
loop_
_entity.id
_entity.type
_entity.pdbx_description
1 polymer ?
#
loop_
_entity_poly.entity_id
_entity_poly.type
_entity_poly.pdbx_seq_one_letter_code
_entity_poly.pdbx_strand_id
1 'polypeptide(L)'
;RHYRQGKRYEEPELSGRLDEVGTLYSSFEKMNERINTLIESEYQSQIQEKQARLEALQAQLDPHFLYNTLQTISGIAIENNVLEIEEINNSLSEILRYSLNNSKQLVKIDEEVKIVQDYMNIQKYRFGDRVNLKIDLSKAALELRVPVFFLQLPVENAIKHGMEKSVHTVNIHIYDTQIKHIFYIHVEDDGHGVTDERLDEIRTM
;
A
#
# COMPACT_ATOMS: atom_id res chain seq x y z
N ARG A 1 16.69 -24.08 1.45
CA ARG A 1 17.38 -22.90 0.87
C ARG A 1 17.69 -23.19 -0.58
N HIS A 2 17.25 -22.35 -1.49
CA HIS A 2 17.33 -22.38 -2.95
C HIS A 2 16.18 -23.12 -3.65
N TYR A 3 14.95 -22.58 -3.55
CA TYR A 3 14.01 -22.66 -4.65
C TYR A 3 14.16 -21.36 -5.45
N ARG A 4 15.01 -21.35 -6.45
CA ARG A 4 15.11 -20.28 -7.43
C ARG A 4 14.64 -20.82 -8.77
N GLN A 5 13.62 -20.13 -9.32
CA GLN A 5 13.24 -20.03 -10.72
C GLN A 5 12.99 -21.37 -11.45
N GLY A 6 11.73 -21.53 -11.89
CA GLY A 6 11.25 -22.58 -12.77
C GLY A 6 12.10 -22.79 -14.02
N LYS A 7 13.16 -23.55 -13.89
CA LYS A 7 13.69 -24.29 -15.01
C LYS A 7 12.84 -25.55 -15.11
N ARG A 8 12.00 -25.62 -16.14
CA ARG A 8 11.52 -26.92 -16.63
C ARG A 8 12.75 -27.79 -16.84
N TYR A 9 12.89 -28.81 -16.06
CA TYR A 9 13.80 -29.89 -16.39
C TYR A 9 13.28 -30.49 -17.71
N GLU A 10 14.14 -30.58 -18.72
CA GLU A 10 13.88 -31.43 -19.89
C GLU A 10 13.76 -32.86 -19.37
N GLU A 11 12.56 -33.42 -19.49
CA GLU A 11 12.26 -34.78 -19.08
C GLU A 11 13.09 -35.73 -19.92
N PRO A 12 13.87 -36.64 -19.32
CA PRO A 12 14.45 -37.73 -20.09
C PRO A 12 13.30 -38.60 -20.63
N GLU A 13 13.40 -39.04 -21.88
CA GLU A 13 12.42 -39.90 -22.61
C GLU A 13 12.18 -41.29 -21.94
N LEU A 14 11.88 -41.30 -20.65
CA LEU A 14 11.59 -42.49 -19.86
C LEU A 14 10.11 -42.81 -19.72
N SER A 15 9.23 -41.91 -20.16
CA SER A 15 7.78 -42.03 -20.02
C SER A 15 7.10 -43.10 -20.91
N GLY A 16 7.84 -43.82 -21.71
CA GLY A 16 7.32 -44.85 -22.58
C GLY A 16 7.79 -46.29 -22.26
N ARG A 17 8.55 -46.53 -21.20
CA ARG A 17 8.99 -47.86 -20.80
C ARG A 17 7.92 -48.61 -20.01
N LEU A 18 7.60 -49.83 -20.45
CA LEU A 18 6.65 -50.75 -19.79
C LEU A 18 7.32 -51.66 -18.77
N ASP A 19 8.56 -51.35 -18.33
CA ASP A 19 9.31 -52.11 -17.33
C ASP A 19 9.10 -51.52 -15.92
N GLU A 20 9.66 -52.14 -14.90
CA GLU A 20 9.57 -51.74 -13.50
C GLU A 20 10.07 -50.30 -13.28
N VAL A 21 11.05 -49.85 -14.08
CA VAL A 21 11.63 -48.49 -14.01
C VAL A 21 10.64 -47.46 -14.53
N GLY A 22 9.92 -47.75 -15.63
CA GLY A 22 8.88 -46.89 -16.16
C GLY A 22 7.70 -46.74 -15.19
N THR A 23 7.32 -47.81 -14.50
CA THR A 23 6.28 -47.80 -13.47
C THR A 23 6.69 -46.95 -12.24
N LEU A 24 7.95 -47.09 -11.82
CA LEU A 24 8.50 -46.32 -10.72
C LEU A 24 8.54 -44.83 -11.07
N TYR A 25 8.98 -44.47 -12.28
CA TYR A 25 9.04 -43.10 -12.76
C TYR A 25 7.64 -42.44 -12.82
N SER A 26 6.66 -43.16 -13.40
CA SER A 26 5.28 -42.66 -13.45
C SER A 26 4.64 -42.45 -12.07
N SER A 27 5.00 -43.33 -11.12
CA SER A 27 4.56 -43.17 -9.71
C SER A 27 5.20 -41.97 -9.03
N PHE A 28 6.48 -41.71 -9.31
CA PHE A 28 7.19 -40.53 -8.82
C PHE A 28 6.65 -39.23 -9.39
N GLU A 29 6.33 -39.19 -10.69
CA GLU A 29 5.68 -38.05 -11.32
C GLU A 29 4.32 -37.73 -10.68
N LYS A 30 3.46 -38.74 -10.53
CA LYS A 30 2.16 -38.60 -9.86
C LYS A 30 2.30 -38.12 -8.42
N MET A 31 3.30 -38.57 -7.71
CA MET A 31 3.59 -38.11 -6.35
C MET A 31 4.03 -36.64 -6.35
N ASN A 32 4.90 -36.22 -7.27
CA ASN A 32 5.36 -34.87 -7.41
C ASN A 32 4.20 -33.90 -7.78
N GLU A 33 3.35 -34.31 -8.74
CA GLU A 33 2.13 -33.53 -9.07
C GLU A 33 1.23 -33.39 -7.85
N ARG A 34 1.03 -34.46 -7.10
CA ARG A 34 0.19 -34.43 -5.91
C ARG A 34 0.77 -33.54 -4.80
N ILE A 35 2.09 -33.56 -4.61
CA ILE A 35 2.78 -32.68 -3.66
C ILE A 35 2.62 -31.22 -4.07
N ASN A 36 2.83 -30.89 -5.34
CA ASN A 36 2.67 -29.52 -5.85
C ASN A 36 1.24 -29.04 -5.69
N THR A 37 0.26 -29.87 -6.02
CA THR A 37 -1.17 -29.53 -5.83
C THR A 37 -1.51 -29.31 -4.36
N LEU A 38 -0.98 -30.12 -3.45
CA LEU A 38 -1.19 -29.95 -2.01
C LEU A 38 -0.54 -28.68 -1.48
N ILE A 39 0.70 -28.37 -1.91
CA ILE A 39 1.39 -27.12 -1.54
C ILE A 39 0.59 -25.91 -2.02
N GLU A 40 0.11 -25.94 -3.25
CA GLU A 40 -0.66 -24.85 -3.82
C GLU A 40 -2.01 -24.68 -3.12
N SER A 41 -2.73 -25.78 -2.82
CA SER A 41 -3.98 -25.75 -2.08
C SER A 41 -3.80 -25.24 -0.65
N GLU A 42 -2.74 -25.65 0.04
CA GLU A 42 -2.40 -25.18 1.38
C GLU A 42 -2.08 -23.69 1.38
N TYR A 43 -1.30 -23.23 0.39
CA TYR A 43 -0.98 -21.81 0.23
C TYR A 43 -2.22 -20.95 -0.02
N GLN A 44 -3.12 -21.42 -0.89
CA GLN A 44 -4.40 -20.76 -1.15
C GLN A 44 -5.30 -20.72 0.09
N SER A 45 -5.35 -21.81 0.85
CA SER A 45 -6.10 -21.88 2.12
C SER A 45 -5.57 -20.87 3.14
N GLN A 46 -4.25 -20.76 3.29
CA GLN A 46 -3.63 -19.77 4.19
C GLN A 46 -3.91 -18.33 3.77
N ILE A 47 -3.91 -18.05 2.46
CA ILE A 47 -4.28 -16.71 1.95
C ILE A 47 -5.74 -16.41 2.30
N GLN A 48 -6.65 -17.35 2.06
CA GLN A 48 -8.07 -17.17 2.37
C GLN A 48 -8.32 -16.97 3.87
N GLU A 49 -7.64 -17.73 4.72
CA GLU A 49 -7.72 -17.56 6.17
C GLU A 49 -7.25 -16.18 6.62
N LYS A 50 -6.10 -15.72 6.10
CA LYS A 50 -5.59 -14.38 6.40
C LYS A 50 -6.53 -13.29 5.91
N GLN A 51 -7.10 -13.46 4.72
CA GLN A 51 -8.06 -12.53 4.15
C GLN A 51 -9.33 -12.45 5.01
N ALA A 52 -9.92 -13.58 5.37
CA ALA A 52 -11.10 -13.65 6.23
C ALA A 52 -10.83 -13.04 7.60
N ARG A 53 -9.62 -13.23 8.15
CA ARG A 53 -9.23 -12.63 9.43
C ARG A 53 -9.11 -11.11 9.33
N LEU A 54 -8.55 -10.59 8.23
CA LEU A 54 -8.49 -9.14 7.97
C LEU A 54 -9.89 -8.53 7.83
N GLU A 55 -10.79 -9.19 7.09
CA GLU A 55 -12.17 -8.75 6.94
C GLU A 55 -12.92 -8.75 8.28
N ALA A 56 -12.72 -9.77 9.11
CA ALA A 56 -13.30 -9.84 10.44
C ALA A 56 -12.78 -8.72 11.37
N LEU A 57 -11.49 -8.39 11.29
CA LEU A 57 -10.90 -7.27 12.05
C LEU A 57 -11.42 -5.92 11.54
N GLN A 58 -11.57 -5.74 10.23
CA GLN A 58 -12.18 -4.54 9.66
C GLN A 58 -13.65 -4.37 10.04
N ALA A 59 -14.41 -5.47 10.10
CA ALA A 59 -15.80 -5.46 10.52
C ALA A 59 -16.00 -5.12 12.03
N GLN A 60 -14.96 -5.27 12.86
CA GLN A 60 -15.00 -4.83 14.26
C GLN A 60 -14.97 -3.30 14.41
N LEU A 61 -14.47 -2.60 13.38
CA LEU A 61 -14.61 -1.16 13.28
C LEU A 61 -16.00 -0.90 12.68
N ASP A 62 -16.94 -0.41 13.47
CA ASP A 62 -18.23 0.03 12.93
C ASP A 62 -18.06 1.33 12.13
N PRO A 63 -18.01 1.29 10.80
CA PRO A 63 -17.81 2.48 9.98
C PRO A 63 -18.93 3.50 10.19
N HIS A 64 -20.14 3.02 10.40
CA HIS A 64 -21.30 3.87 10.60
C HIS A 64 -21.22 4.63 11.94
N PHE A 65 -20.77 3.97 12.99
CA PHE A 65 -20.52 4.64 14.28
C PHE A 65 -19.44 5.75 14.13
N LEU A 66 -18.35 5.47 13.43
CA LEU A 66 -17.30 6.44 13.20
C LEU A 66 -17.82 7.66 12.42
N TYR A 67 -18.55 7.43 11.32
CA TYR A 67 -19.13 8.53 10.53
C TYR A 67 -20.14 9.35 11.32
N ASN A 68 -21.02 8.72 12.08
CA ASN A 68 -22.01 9.43 12.89
C ASN A 68 -21.34 10.26 14.00
N THR A 69 -20.26 9.75 14.58
CA THR A 69 -19.49 10.48 15.59
C THR A 69 -18.82 11.73 14.95
N LEU A 70 -18.20 11.59 13.79
CA LEU A 70 -17.59 12.69 13.06
C LEU A 70 -18.64 13.72 12.64
N GLN A 71 -19.81 13.31 12.15
CA GLN A 71 -20.92 14.21 11.85
C GLN A 71 -21.40 15.01 13.08
N THR A 72 -21.46 14.35 14.24
CA THR A 72 -21.83 15.02 15.48
C THR A 72 -20.78 16.09 15.85
N ILE A 73 -19.48 15.78 15.70
CA ILE A 73 -18.40 16.73 15.95
C ILE A 73 -18.49 17.92 14.98
N SER A 74 -18.74 17.67 13.69
CA SER A 74 -18.98 18.74 12.70
C SER A 74 -20.15 19.62 13.09
N GLY A 75 -21.29 19.04 13.49
CA GLY A 75 -22.45 19.83 13.92
C GLY A 75 -22.13 20.76 15.09
N ILE A 76 -21.44 20.24 16.10
CA ILE A 76 -21.01 21.06 17.27
C ILE A 76 -20.02 22.16 16.83
N ALA A 77 -19.08 21.84 15.93
CA ALA A 77 -18.11 22.81 15.45
C ALA A 77 -18.80 23.98 14.69
N ILE A 78 -19.74 23.65 13.81
CA ILE A 78 -20.53 24.64 13.05
C ILE A 78 -21.36 25.51 14.00
N GLU A 79 -22.08 24.93 14.96
CA GLU A 79 -22.90 25.65 15.94
C GLU A 79 -22.07 26.64 16.78
N ASN A 80 -20.82 26.30 17.05
CA ASN A 80 -19.91 27.13 17.84
C ASN A 80 -18.99 28.02 16.97
N ASN A 81 -19.15 28.03 15.64
CA ASN A 81 -18.33 28.74 14.66
C ASN A 81 -16.83 28.47 14.78
N VAL A 82 -16.47 27.21 15.04
CA VAL A 82 -15.07 26.71 15.09
C VAL A 82 -14.75 25.99 13.77
N LEU A 83 -14.49 26.76 12.72
CA LEU A 83 -14.31 26.25 11.35
C LEU A 83 -13.09 25.32 11.23
N GLU A 84 -12.06 25.54 12.04
CA GLU A 84 -10.85 24.71 12.07
C GLU A 84 -11.18 23.26 12.45
N ILE A 85 -12.10 23.05 13.40
CA ILE A 85 -12.52 21.68 13.77
C ILE A 85 -13.33 21.06 12.64
N GLU A 86 -14.17 21.82 11.96
CA GLU A 86 -14.94 21.36 10.81
C GLU A 86 -14.00 20.89 9.68
N GLU A 87 -12.99 21.70 9.33
CA GLU A 87 -12.03 21.36 8.27
C GLU A 87 -11.23 20.09 8.59
N ILE A 88 -10.70 19.97 9.83
CA ILE A 88 -10.00 18.76 10.29
C ILE A 88 -10.92 17.54 10.20
N ASN A 89 -12.16 17.69 10.65
CA ASN A 89 -13.13 16.61 10.70
C ASN A 89 -13.57 16.15 9.30
N ASN A 90 -13.71 17.07 8.37
CA ASN A 90 -14.01 16.76 6.97
C ASN A 90 -12.85 15.98 6.32
N SER A 91 -11.61 16.46 6.46
CA SER A 91 -10.43 15.76 5.96
C SER A 91 -10.28 14.35 6.57
N LEU A 92 -10.52 14.22 7.89
CA LEU A 92 -10.49 12.90 8.56
C LEU A 92 -11.59 11.99 8.05
N SER A 93 -12.78 12.50 7.79
CA SER A 93 -13.91 11.74 7.25
C SER A 93 -13.62 11.20 5.84
N GLU A 94 -12.98 12.00 4.98
CA GLU A 94 -12.58 11.55 3.63
C GLU A 94 -11.50 10.47 3.68
N ILE A 95 -10.48 10.63 4.54
CA ILE A 95 -9.44 9.60 4.74
C ILE A 95 -10.04 8.28 5.26
N LEU A 96 -10.94 8.36 6.25
CA LEU A 96 -11.64 7.17 6.77
C LEU A 96 -12.52 6.51 5.70
N ARG A 97 -13.27 7.32 4.93
CA ARG A 97 -14.08 6.81 3.83
C ARG A 97 -13.24 6.09 2.79
N TYR A 98 -12.11 6.68 2.43
CA TYR A 98 -11.15 6.07 1.52
C TYR A 98 -10.60 4.75 2.05
N SER A 99 -10.21 4.71 3.32
CA SER A 99 -9.66 3.52 3.98
C SER A 99 -10.66 2.37 4.09
N LEU A 100 -11.92 2.67 4.43
CA LEU A 100 -12.93 1.65 4.72
C LEU A 100 -13.69 1.16 3.48
N ASN A 101 -13.84 2.01 2.44
CA ASN A 101 -14.63 1.69 1.25
C ASN A 101 -13.79 1.15 0.08
N ASN A 102 -12.48 1.16 0.17
CA ASN A 102 -11.62 0.68 -0.92
C ASN A 102 -11.43 -0.84 -0.85
N SER A 103 -12.47 -1.57 -1.27
CA SER A 103 -12.33 -2.96 -1.72
C SER A 103 -11.59 -3.06 -3.07
N LYS A 104 -11.33 -1.92 -3.73
CA LYS A 104 -10.59 -1.84 -4.98
C LYS A 104 -9.10 -1.94 -4.69
N GLN A 105 -8.45 -2.90 -5.33
CA GLN A 105 -6.99 -3.05 -5.22
C GLN A 105 -6.22 -1.92 -5.90
N LEU A 106 -6.83 -1.24 -6.90
CA LEU A 106 -6.20 -0.17 -7.69
C LEU A 106 -7.13 1.03 -7.83
N VAL A 107 -6.57 2.22 -7.59
CA VAL A 107 -7.21 3.53 -7.68
C VAL A 107 -6.44 4.44 -8.63
N LYS A 108 -7.01 5.57 -9.07
CA LYS A 108 -6.26 6.57 -9.83
C LYS A 108 -5.33 7.36 -8.92
N ILE A 109 -4.20 7.83 -9.46
CA ILE A 109 -3.29 8.74 -8.74
C ILE A 109 -4.03 10.03 -8.33
N ASP A 110 -5.00 10.52 -9.12
CA ASP A 110 -5.84 11.67 -8.75
C ASP A 110 -6.61 11.44 -7.43
N GLU A 111 -7.08 10.22 -7.19
CA GLU A 111 -7.74 9.86 -5.91
C GLU A 111 -6.73 9.88 -4.75
N GLU A 112 -5.53 9.33 -4.95
CA GLU A 112 -4.44 9.35 -3.97
C GLU A 112 -3.98 10.77 -3.63
N VAL A 113 -3.90 11.66 -4.63
CA VAL A 113 -3.56 13.08 -4.43
C VAL A 113 -4.54 13.77 -3.49
N LYS A 114 -5.84 13.52 -3.63
CA LYS A 114 -6.87 14.09 -2.75
C LYS A 114 -6.67 13.64 -1.30
N ILE A 115 -6.42 12.35 -1.10
CA ILE A 115 -6.17 11.80 0.24
C ILE A 115 -4.89 12.36 0.87
N VAL A 116 -3.83 12.55 0.07
CA VAL A 116 -2.62 13.22 0.53
C VAL A 116 -2.90 14.67 0.91
N GLN A 117 -3.73 15.39 0.16
CA GLN A 117 -4.13 16.77 0.49
C GLN A 117 -4.93 16.83 1.78
N ASP A 118 -5.90 15.93 1.98
CA ASP A 118 -6.67 15.83 3.22
C ASP A 118 -5.76 15.50 4.41
N TYR A 119 -4.82 14.58 4.25
CA TYR A 119 -3.83 14.28 5.26
C TYR A 119 -2.97 15.51 5.61
N MET A 120 -2.50 16.23 4.61
CA MET A 120 -1.71 17.46 4.79
C MET A 120 -2.50 18.57 5.49
N ASN A 121 -3.79 18.70 5.21
CA ASN A 121 -4.65 19.66 5.92
C ASN A 121 -4.63 19.38 7.43
N ILE A 122 -4.81 18.12 7.84
CA ILE A 122 -4.72 17.75 9.26
C ILE A 122 -3.33 18.05 9.84
N GLN A 123 -2.25 17.71 9.10
CA GLN A 123 -0.88 17.94 9.58
C GLN A 123 -0.54 19.43 9.71
N LYS A 124 -1.10 20.30 8.88
CA LYS A 124 -0.95 21.75 8.99
C LYS A 124 -1.52 22.31 10.30
N TYR A 125 -2.66 21.80 10.79
CA TYR A 125 -3.17 22.19 12.11
C TYR A 125 -2.26 21.76 13.25
N ARG A 126 -1.55 20.62 13.10
CA ARG A 126 -0.63 20.12 14.12
C ARG A 126 0.72 20.83 14.11
N PHE A 127 1.27 21.10 12.93
CA PHE A 127 2.65 21.55 12.74
C PHE A 127 2.78 22.97 12.17
N GLY A 128 1.66 23.60 11.78
CA GLY A 128 1.64 24.93 11.15
C GLY A 128 2.39 24.93 9.81
N ASP A 129 3.11 26.01 9.56
CA ASP A 129 3.91 26.22 8.35
C ASP A 129 5.18 25.35 8.28
N ARG A 130 5.34 24.44 9.23
CA ARG A 130 6.51 23.54 9.27
C ARG A 130 6.37 22.33 8.34
N VAL A 131 5.23 22.14 7.72
CA VAL A 131 5.01 21.09 6.72
C VAL A 131 4.45 21.70 5.44
N ASN A 132 5.13 21.47 4.33
CA ASN A 132 4.73 21.96 3.02
C ASN A 132 4.66 20.83 2.02
N LEU A 133 3.65 20.87 1.14
CA LEU A 133 3.48 19.92 0.05
C LEU A 133 3.38 20.66 -1.28
N LYS A 134 4.18 20.24 -2.25
CA LYS A 134 4.08 20.66 -3.63
C LYS A 134 3.78 19.45 -4.50
N ILE A 135 2.83 19.57 -5.42
CA ILE A 135 2.41 18.50 -6.33
C ILE A 135 2.51 19.01 -7.76
N ASP A 136 3.37 18.40 -8.56
CA ASP A 136 3.62 18.72 -9.97
C ASP A 136 3.45 17.45 -10.81
N LEU A 137 2.24 16.89 -10.84
CA LEU A 137 1.92 15.69 -11.62
C LEU A 137 1.28 16.06 -12.97
N SER A 138 1.72 15.39 -14.02
CA SER A 138 1.12 15.52 -15.34
C SER A 138 -0.29 14.93 -15.39
N LYS A 139 -1.13 15.43 -16.30
CA LYS A 139 -2.48 14.87 -16.50
C LYS A 139 -2.45 13.38 -16.83
N ALA A 140 -1.42 12.91 -17.53
CA ALA A 140 -1.27 11.50 -17.88
C ALA A 140 -0.92 10.66 -16.64
N ALA A 141 -0.09 11.16 -15.73
CA ALA A 141 0.23 10.50 -14.47
C ALA A 141 -0.99 10.37 -13.55
N LEU A 142 -1.84 11.40 -13.47
CA LEU A 142 -3.05 11.41 -12.64
C LEU A 142 -4.05 10.30 -13.02
N GLU A 143 -4.08 9.87 -14.28
CA GLU A 143 -4.96 8.81 -14.77
C GLU A 143 -4.42 7.38 -14.53
N LEU A 144 -3.14 7.25 -14.13
CA LEU A 144 -2.54 5.95 -13.84
C LEU A 144 -3.21 5.30 -12.63
N ARG A 145 -3.25 3.96 -12.65
CA ARG A 145 -3.78 3.17 -11.55
C ARG A 145 -2.67 2.62 -10.70
N VAL A 146 -2.78 2.86 -9.41
CA VAL A 146 -1.82 2.45 -8.37
C VAL A 146 -2.54 1.76 -7.21
N PRO A 147 -1.84 0.97 -6.39
CA PRO A 147 -2.42 0.47 -5.15
C PRO A 147 -2.88 1.61 -4.22
N VAL A 148 -3.89 1.35 -3.40
CA VAL A 148 -4.36 2.28 -2.36
C VAL A 148 -3.22 2.65 -1.41
N PHE A 149 -3.20 3.91 -0.95
CA PHE A 149 -2.17 4.49 -0.08
C PHE A 149 -0.76 4.56 -0.70
N PHE A 150 -0.67 4.48 -2.04
CA PHE A 150 0.59 4.54 -2.76
C PHE A 150 1.36 5.84 -2.52
N LEU A 151 0.67 6.98 -2.55
CA LEU A 151 1.27 8.29 -2.26
C LEU A 151 1.24 8.64 -0.77
N GLN A 152 0.22 8.22 -0.05
CA GLN A 152 0.08 8.58 1.36
C GLN A 152 1.19 8.00 2.23
N LEU A 153 1.56 6.73 2.04
CA LEU A 153 2.59 6.08 2.85
C LEU A 153 3.96 6.78 2.81
N PRO A 154 4.53 7.14 1.64
CA PRO A 154 5.79 7.88 1.60
C PRO A 154 5.66 9.30 2.17
N VAL A 155 4.52 9.99 1.97
CA VAL A 155 4.28 11.32 2.56
C VAL A 155 4.20 11.24 4.08
N GLU A 156 3.48 10.26 4.62
CA GLU A 156 3.42 10.03 6.07
C GLU A 156 4.79 9.74 6.65
N ASN A 157 5.60 8.90 5.99
CA ASN A 157 6.97 8.62 6.40
C ASN A 157 7.86 9.86 6.39
N ALA A 158 7.77 10.71 5.35
CA ALA A 158 8.51 11.95 5.25
C ALA A 158 8.18 12.89 6.41
N ILE A 159 6.90 13.08 6.74
CA ILE A 159 6.48 13.92 7.86
C ILE A 159 6.93 13.32 9.18
N LYS A 160 6.68 12.03 9.41
CA LYS A 160 7.04 11.37 10.66
C LYS A 160 8.54 11.49 10.96
N HIS A 161 9.38 11.12 10.02
CA HIS A 161 10.82 11.13 10.20
C HIS A 161 11.42 12.55 10.14
N GLY A 162 10.85 13.44 9.32
CA GLY A 162 11.27 14.83 9.25
C GLY A 162 10.94 15.60 10.53
N MET A 163 9.80 15.34 11.18
CA MET A 163 9.35 16.07 12.37
C MET A 163 9.87 15.48 13.69
N GLU A 164 10.22 14.20 13.76
CA GLU A 164 10.72 13.57 15.00
C GLU A 164 12.09 14.10 15.44
N LYS A 165 12.92 14.55 14.52
CA LYS A 165 14.34 14.87 14.77
C LYS A 165 14.72 16.33 14.50
N SER A 166 13.81 17.17 13.99
CA SER A 166 14.18 18.53 13.63
C SER A 166 13.17 19.59 14.05
N VAL A 167 13.73 20.76 14.35
CA VAL A 167 13.00 22.02 14.56
C VAL A 167 12.67 22.67 13.19
N HIS A 168 13.14 22.08 12.10
CA HIS A 168 13.06 22.64 10.74
C HIS A 168 11.77 22.29 10.03
N THR A 169 11.50 23.04 8.97
CA THR A 169 10.38 22.80 8.05
C THR A 169 10.67 21.55 7.21
N VAL A 170 9.65 20.75 6.95
CA VAL A 170 9.69 19.61 6.05
C VAL A 170 8.95 19.98 4.76
N ASN A 171 9.66 20.01 3.66
CA ASN A 171 9.11 20.27 2.34
C ASN A 171 9.03 18.96 1.55
N ILE A 172 7.84 18.61 1.09
CA ILE A 172 7.59 17.40 0.31
C ILE A 172 7.21 17.81 -1.11
N HIS A 173 7.84 17.20 -2.09
CA HIS A 173 7.56 17.43 -3.51
C HIS A 173 7.19 16.12 -4.19
N ILE A 174 5.99 16.07 -4.76
CA ILE A 174 5.50 14.94 -5.55
C ILE A 174 5.49 15.37 -7.01
N TYR A 175 6.19 14.65 -7.87
CA TYR A 175 6.22 14.92 -9.30
C TYR A 175 6.40 13.64 -10.10
N ASP A 176 6.13 13.70 -11.41
CA ASP A 176 6.37 12.58 -12.30
C ASP A 176 7.44 12.88 -13.36
N THR A 177 8.11 11.82 -13.80
CA THR A 177 8.94 11.83 -15.01
C THR A 177 8.57 10.65 -15.88
N GLN A 178 8.58 10.86 -17.18
CA GLN A 178 8.30 9.79 -18.16
C GLN A 178 9.52 9.47 -18.98
N ILE A 179 9.93 8.19 -18.96
CA ILE A 179 11.00 7.68 -19.83
C ILE A 179 10.39 6.59 -20.72
N LYS A 180 10.28 6.88 -22.02
CA LYS A 180 9.58 6.03 -23.01
C LYS A 180 8.11 5.81 -22.60
N HIS A 181 7.75 4.58 -22.21
CA HIS A 181 6.40 4.19 -21.79
C HIS A 181 6.27 3.94 -20.28
N ILE A 182 7.32 4.26 -19.50
CA ILE A 182 7.36 4.04 -18.06
C ILE A 182 7.25 5.40 -17.37
N PHE A 183 6.28 5.51 -16.46
CA PHE A 183 6.14 6.64 -15.56
C PHE A 183 6.89 6.34 -14.26
N TYR A 184 7.63 7.31 -13.79
CA TYR A 184 8.27 7.33 -12.47
C TYR A 184 7.58 8.39 -11.65
N ILE A 185 6.99 8.01 -10.53
CA ILE A 185 6.43 8.93 -9.55
C ILE A 185 7.46 9.14 -8.46
N HIS A 186 7.83 10.38 -8.26
CA HIS A 186 8.81 10.79 -7.27
C HIS A 186 8.10 11.41 -6.08
N VAL A 187 8.50 11.04 -4.87
CA VAL A 187 8.14 11.71 -3.62
C VAL A 187 9.45 12.05 -2.93
N GLU A 188 9.80 13.31 -2.96
CA GLU A 188 11.04 13.83 -2.38
C GLU A 188 10.73 14.63 -1.12
N ASP A 189 11.55 14.50 -0.10
CA ASP A 189 11.53 15.31 1.12
C ASP A 189 12.93 15.87 1.39
N ASP A 190 12.98 17.00 2.10
CA ASP A 190 14.22 17.64 2.53
C ASP A 190 14.60 17.27 3.98
N GLY A 191 14.12 16.13 4.47
CA GLY A 191 14.41 15.59 5.77
C GLY A 191 15.86 15.08 5.92
N HIS A 192 16.14 14.43 7.04
CA HIS A 192 17.51 13.97 7.40
C HIS A 192 18.02 12.81 6.54
N GLY A 193 17.19 12.28 5.64
CA GLY A 193 17.54 11.11 4.85
C GLY A 193 17.64 9.82 5.67
N VAL A 194 18.08 8.76 5.01
CA VAL A 194 18.29 7.42 5.60
C VAL A 194 19.79 7.17 5.69
N THR A 195 20.26 6.62 6.82
CA THR A 195 21.67 6.25 6.99
C THR A 195 22.07 5.13 6.02
N ASP A 196 23.34 5.09 5.61
CA ASP A 196 23.83 4.07 4.67
C ASP A 196 23.60 2.64 5.19
N GLU A 197 23.74 2.42 6.50
CA GLU A 197 23.44 1.12 7.12
C GLU A 197 21.98 0.70 6.93
N ARG A 198 21.05 1.65 7.07
CA ARG A 198 19.63 1.39 6.89
C ARG A 198 19.23 1.22 5.42
N LEU A 199 19.92 1.93 4.52
CA LEU A 199 19.76 1.74 3.06
C LEU A 199 20.17 0.33 2.63
N ASP A 200 21.25 -0.19 3.16
CA ASP A 200 21.72 -1.55 2.87
C ASP A 200 20.77 -2.63 3.42
N GLU A 201 20.18 -2.42 4.59
CA GLU A 201 19.13 -3.31 5.11
C GLU A 201 17.90 -3.36 4.18
N ILE A 202 17.42 -2.19 3.70
CA ILE A 202 16.25 -2.10 2.81
C ILE A 202 16.53 -2.76 1.45
N ARG A 203 17.75 -2.64 0.92
CA ARG A 203 18.14 -3.25 -0.36
C ARG A 203 18.30 -4.77 -0.29
N THR A 204 18.50 -5.33 0.91
CA THR A 204 18.70 -6.77 1.14
C THR A 204 17.41 -7.51 1.53
N MET A 205 16.31 -6.81 1.80
CA MET A 205 14.96 -7.35 1.99
C MET A 205 14.27 -7.64 0.66
#